data_9989718f34d8fd123707929955005150
#
_entry.id   9989718f34d8fd123707929955005150
#
_cell.length_a   1.000
_cell.length_b   1.000
_cell.length_c   1.000
_cell.angle_alpha   90.00
_cell.angle_beta   90.00
_cell.angle_gamma   90.00
#
_symmetry.space_group_name_H-M   'P 1'
#
loop_
_entity.id
_entity.type
_entity.pdbx_description
1 polymer ?
#
loop_
_entity_poly.entity_id
_entity_poly.type
_entity_poly.pdbx_seq_one_letter_code
_entity_poly.pdbx_strand_id
1 'polypeptide(L)'
;MLTREVLINNPSGLHARPASDFVKAAGQFHCRIQLCKCEEDARPVNAKSIVMILSQGLVRGTRVEIIADGEDEAAALDALTALIESGFGE
;
A
#
# COMPACT_ATOMS: atom_id res chain seq x y z
N MET A 1 -10.44 -8.36 10.06
CA MET A 1 -10.06 -7.30 9.11
C MET A 1 -9.58 -6.07 9.85
N LEU A 2 -8.43 -5.56 9.46
CA LEU A 2 -7.85 -4.33 10.01
C LEU A 2 -7.55 -3.37 8.88
N THR A 3 -7.60 -2.08 9.17
CA THR A 3 -7.29 -1.04 8.20
C THR A 3 -6.35 -0.02 8.84
N ARG A 4 -5.56 0.65 8.00
CA ARG A 4 -4.67 1.73 8.46
C ARG A 4 -4.51 2.76 7.36
N GLU A 5 -4.66 4.01 7.71
CA GLU A 5 -4.47 5.12 6.79
C GLU A 5 -3.02 5.59 6.87
N VAL A 6 -2.42 5.88 5.72
CA VAL A 6 -1.03 6.34 5.66
C VAL A 6 -0.86 7.32 4.50
N LEU A 7 0.08 8.25 4.66
CA LEU A 7 0.40 9.25 3.65
C LEU A 7 1.61 8.80 2.84
N ILE A 8 1.47 8.82 1.52
CA ILE A 8 2.60 8.55 0.62
C ILE A 8 3.41 9.84 0.53
N ASN A 9 4.61 9.83 1.09
CA ASN A 9 5.42 11.05 1.19
C ASN A 9 6.79 10.97 0.53
N ASN A 10 7.10 9.86 -0.14
CA ASN A 10 8.36 9.75 -0.87
C ASN A 10 8.26 10.47 -2.22
N PRO A 11 9.38 11.01 -2.74
CA PRO A 11 9.37 11.82 -3.97
C PRO A 11 8.70 11.15 -5.17
N SER A 12 8.97 9.87 -5.41
CA SER A 12 8.42 9.16 -6.56
C SER A 12 6.98 8.68 -6.38
N GLY A 13 6.46 8.66 -5.14
CA GLY A 13 5.19 8.01 -4.86
C GLY A 13 5.30 6.50 -5.05
N LEU A 14 4.18 5.82 -5.28
CA LEU A 14 4.17 4.38 -5.53
C LEU A 14 4.28 4.10 -7.03
N HIS A 15 5.45 4.42 -7.59
CA HIS A 15 5.80 4.15 -8.98
C HIS A 15 7.17 3.52 -9.02
N ALA A 16 7.51 2.90 -10.15
CA ALA A 16 8.82 2.31 -10.37
C ALA A 16 9.22 1.38 -9.21
N ARG A 17 10.41 1.57 -8.65
CA ARG A 17 10.94 0.72 -7.58
C ARG A 17 10.09 0.72 -6.31
N PRO A 18 9.62 1.86 -5.79
CA PRO A 18 8.72 1.84 -4.62
C PRO A 18 7.48 1.00 -4.81
N ALA A 19 6.85 1.04 -5.98
CA ALA A 19 5.68 0.21 -6.26
C ALA A 19 6.04 -1.27 -6.24
N SER A 20 7.17 -1.64 -6.85
CA SER A 20 7.66 -3.00 -6.86
C SER A 20 7.97 -3.49 -5.44
N ASP A 21 8.64 -2.66 -4.64
CA ASP A 21 8.98 -3.00 -3.26
C ASP A 21 7.71 -3.20 -2.42
N PHE A 22 6.72 -2.35 -2.60
CA PHE A 22 5.45 -2.45 -1.87
C PHE A 22 4.71 -3.75 -2.21
N VAL A 23 4.58 -4.06 -3.50
CA VAL A 23 3.88 -5.27 -3.95
C VAL A 23 4.62 -6.52 -3.46
N LYS A 24 5.95 -6.51 -3.54
CA LYS A 24 6.77 -7.63 -3.06
C LYS A 24 6.59 -7.83 -1.55
N ALA A 25 6.58 -6.76 -0.78
CA ALA A 25 6.35 -6.84 0.66
C ALA A 25 4.96 -7.38 0.98
N ALA A 26 3.94 -6.90 0.27
CA ALA A 26 2.57 -7.39 0.45
C ALA A 26 2.47 -8.88 0.16
N GLY A 27 3.22 -9.36 -0.84
CA GLY A 27 3.24 -10.77 -1.23
C GLY A 27 3.83 -11.71 -0.18
N GLN A 28 4.54 -11.18 0.83
CA GLN A 28 5.10 -11.99 1.92
C GLN A 28 4.04 -12.46 2.92
N PHE A 29 2.86 -11.85 2.90
CA PHE A 29 1.80 -12.16 3.85
C PHE A 29 0.71 -13.00 3.21
N HIS A 30 0.09 -13.89 4.00
CA HIS A 30 -0.97 -14.76 3.50
C HIS A 30 -2.33 -14.06 3.46
N CYS A 31 -2.53 -13.05 4.28
CA CYS A 31 -3.79 -12.34 4.34
C CYS A 31 -4.09 -11.61 3.03
N ARG A 32 -5.36 -11.32 2.83
CA ARG A 32 -5.80 -10.49 1.72
C ARG A 32 -5.41 -9.05 2.02
N ILE A 33 -4.75 -8.38 1.08
CA ILE A 33 -4.32 -7.00 1.26
C ILE A 33 -4.83 -6.16 0.10
N GLN A 34 -5.52 -5.06 0.44
CA GLN A 34 -6.04 -4.12 -0.53
C GLN A 34 -5.55 -2.72 -0.19
N LEU A 35 -5.52 -1.86 -1.19
CA LEU A 35 -5.16 -0.45 -1.03
C LEU A 35 -6.25 0.39 -1.66
N CYS A 36 -6.66 1.45 -0.96
CA CYS A 36 -7.70 2.34 -1.43
C CYS A 36 -7.28 3.79 -1.18
N LYS A 37 -7.40 4.64 -2.20
CA LYS A 37 -7.17 6.07 -2.01
C LYS A 37 -8.23 6.64 -1.08
N CYS A 38 -7.82 7.56 -0.21
CA CYS A 38 -8.76 8.24 0.71
C CYS A 38 -9.44 9.40 0.00
N GLU A 39 -10.28 9.07 -0.96
CA GLU A 39 -11.06 10.07 -1.70
C GLU A 39 -12.42 9.49 -2.05
N GLU A 40 -13.37 10.38 -2.33
CA GLU A 40 -14.73 9.99 -2.68
C GLU A 40 -14.74 9.12 -3.93
N ASP A 41 -15.57 8.09 -3.92
CA ASP A 41 -15.74 7.13 -5.02
C ASP A 41 -14.52 6.25 -5.32
N ALA A 42 -13.46 6.32 -4.50
CA ALA A 42 -12.33 5.44 -4.66
C ALA A 42 -12.71 4.00 -4.30
N ARG A 43 -12.10 3.03 -5.01
CA ARG A 43 -12.37 1.61 -4.77
C ARG A 43 -11.09 0.89 -4.39
N PRO A 44 -11.16 -0.07 -3.46
CA PRO A 44 -9.99 -0.86 -3.09
C PRO A 44 -9.47 -1.69 -4.27
N VAL A 45 -8.16 -1.80 -4.36
CA VAL A 45 -7.49 -2.64 -5.35
C VAL A 45 -6.58 -3.64 -4.67
N ASN A 46 -6.26 -4.73 -5.36
CA ASN A 46 -5.37 -5.76 -4.82
C ASN A 46 -3.95 -5.23 -4.67
N ALA A 47 -3.48 -5.12 -3.44
CA ALA A 47 -2.14 -4.60 -3.15
C ALA A 47 -1.02 -5.55 -3.57
N LYS A 48 -1.34 -6.78 -3.93
CA LYS A 48 -0.36 -7.76 -4.42
C LYS A 48 -0.21 -7.74 -5.94
N SER A 49 -0.93 -6.83 -6.61
CA SER A 49 -0.87 -6.68 -8.07
C SER A 49 -0.16 -5.40 -8.44
N ILE A 50 1.01 -5.53 -9.09
CA ILE A 50 1.78 -4.35 -9.54
C ILE A 50 0.97 -3.52 -10.54
N VAL A 51 0.21 -4.17 -11.43
CA VAL A 51 -0.61 -3.47 -12.41
C VAL A 51 -1.67 -2.62 -11.73
N MET A 52 -2.34 -3.17 -10.72
CA MET A 52 -3.40 -2.44 -10.01
C MET A 52 -2.83 -1.28 -9.20
N ILE A 53 -1.68 -1.47 -8.55
CA ILE A 53 -1.04 -0.39 -7.79
C ILE A 53 -0.63 0.75 -8.73
N LEU A 54 0.01 0.42 -9.86
CA LEU A 54 0.44 1.45 -10.82
C LEU A 54 -0.74 2.20 -11.43
N SER A 55 -1.89 1.53 -11.59
CA SER A 55 -3.08 2.16 -12.19
C SER A 55 -3.72 3.24 -11.30
N GLN A 56 -3.35 3.30 -10.03
CA GLN A 56 -3.99 4.21 -9.07
C GLN A 56 -3.45 5.64 -9.09
N GLY A 57 -2.32 5.88 -9.74
CA GLY A 57 -1.72 7.21 -9.77
C GLY A 57 -1.30 7.70 -8.38
N LEU A 58 -0.62 6.85 -7.63
CA LEU A 58 -0.26 7.13 -6.23
C LEU A 58 0.96 8.01 -6.13
N VAL A 59 0.78 9.29 -6.38
CA VAL A 59 1.86 10.28 -6.32
C VAL A 59 2.12 10.74 -4.89
N ARG A 60 3.25 11.44 -4.69
CA ARG A 60 3.57 12.04 -3.39
C ARG A 60 2.42 12.92 -2.90
N GLY A 61 2.08 12.77 -1.64
CA GLY A 61 0.99 13.53 -1.03
C GLY A 61 -0.36 12.82 -1.05
N THR A 62 -0.44 11.66 -1.69
CA THR A 62 -1.67 10.86 -1.72
C THR A 62 -1.85 10.13 -0.40
N ARG A 63 -3.03 10.26 0.19
CA ARG A 63 -3.40 9.53 1.39
C ARG A 63 -4.13 8.26 0.98
N VAL A 64 -3.72 7.13 1.56
CA VAL A 64 -4.30 5.83 1.22
C VAL A 64 -4.66 5.06 2.48
N GLU A 65 -5.57 4.10 2.33
CA GLU A 65 -5.94 3.17 3.37
C GLU A 65 -5.48 1.78 2.94
N ILE A 66 -4.76 1.09 3.83
CA ILE A 66 -4.37 -0.29 3.60
C ILE A 66 -5.31 -1.17 4.39
N ILE A 67 -5.91 -2.15 3.73
CA ILE A 67 -6.90 -3.05 4.30
C ILE A 67 -6.31 -4.45 4.28
N ALA A 68 -6.19 -5.07 5.45
CA ALA A 68 -5.66 -6.42 5.57
C ALA A 68 -6.69 -7.32 6.26
N ASP A 69 -6.90 -8.51 5.70
CA ASP A 69 -7.90 -9.46 6.21
C ASP A 69 -7.33 -10.87 6.18
N GLY A 70 -7.08 -11.41 7.36
CA GLY A 70 -6.54 -12.75 7.52
C GLY A 70 -5.71 -12.87 8.79
N GLU A 71 -5.12 -14.05 8.98
CA GLU A 71 -4.43 -14.39 10.20
C GLU A 71 -3.25 -13.46 10.53
N ASP A 72 -2.49 -13.07 9.51
CA ASP A 72 -1.31 -12.21 9.67
C ASP A 72 -1.59 -10.73 9.35
N GLU A 73 -2.85 -10.31 9.46
CA GLU A 73 -3.27 -8.96 9.08
C GLU A 73 -2.56 -7.85 9.87
N ALA A 74 -2.35 -8.04 11.16
CA ALA A 74 -1.69 -7.01 11.98
C ALA A 74 -0.22 -6.85 11.58
N ALA A 75 0.48 -7.96 11.38
CA ALA A 75 1.88 -7.94 10.94
C ALA A 75 2.00 -7.31 9.56
N ALA A 76 1.06 -7.61 8.67
CA ALA A 76 1.06 -7.04 7.32
C ALA A 76 0.90 -5.52 7.35
N LEU A 77 -0.06 -5.02 8.14
CA LEU A 77 -0.27 -3.56 8.25
C LEU A 77 0.95 -2.86 8.83
N ASP A 78 1.55 -3.44 9.88
CA ASP A 78 2.74 -2.85 10.49
C ASP A 78 3.89 -2.77 9.50
N ALA A 79 4.14 -3.84 8.76
CA ALA A 79 5.24 -3.89 7.79
C ALA A 79 5.02 -2.92 6.62
N LEU A 80 3.83 -2.90 6.06
CA LEU A 80 3.53 -2.05 4.91
C LEU A 80 3.48 -0.57 5.28
N THR A 81 2.93 -0.26 6.45
CA THR A 81 2.91 1.11 6.95
C THR A 81 4.33 1.61 7.19
N ALA A 82 5.17 0.79 7.84
CA ALA A 82 6.56 1.16 8.08
C ALA A 82 7.33 1.39 6.77
N LEU A 83 7.08 0.56 5.77
CA LEU A 83 7.73 0.70 4.46
C LEU A 83 7.38 2.03 3.79
N ILE A 84 6.10 2.39 3.80
CA ILE A 84 5.65 3.67 3.22
C ILE A 84 6.21 4.84 4.03
N GLU A 85 6.15 4.77 5.36
CA GLU A 85 6.64 5.85 6.23
C GLU A 85 8.14 6.03 6.15
N SER A 86 8.88 4.98 5.83
CA SER A 86 10.33 5.07 5.65
C SER A 86 10.73 5.78 4.35
N GLY A 87 9.77 6.03 3.45
CA GLY A 87 10.03 6.69 2.19
C GLY A 87 10.73 5.83 1.16
N PHE A 88 10.72 4.51 1.33
CA PHE A 88 11.34 3.55 0.41
C PHE A 88 12.83 3.80 0.16
N GLY A 89 13.49 4.49 1.09
CA GLY A 89 14.91 4.80 0.94
C GLY A 89 15.22 5.98 0.01
N GLU A 90 14.21 6.72 -0.37
CA GLU A 90 14.40 7.89 -1.25
C GLU A 90 14.73 9.17 -0.51
#